data_81c3479829fd93975787ed607d308f44
#
_entry.id   81c3479829fd93975787ed607d308f44
#
_cell.length_a   1.000
_cell.length_b   1.000
_cell.length_c   1.000
_cell.angle_alpha   90.00
_cell.angle_beta   90.00
_cell.angle_gamma   90.00
#
_symmetry.space_group_name_H-M   'P 1'
#
loop_
_entity.id
_entity.type
_entity.pdbx_description
1 polymer ?
#
loop_
_entity_poly.entity_id
_entity_poly.type
_entity_poly.pdbx_seq_one_letter_code
_entity_poly.pdbx_strand_id
1 'polypeptide(L)'
;AGYTAILSTIYLRESSSGSLNEGLEITAGYNWTSRRGLGVGVVYSGGFISARRGGFERTSRIHYIAPEFVARQRVGRRWLFRESAGIGYGRYIRGYAGLTGSRGGVGIHESVSAEFMLTRFLGLGVTVGGQWLIVDSPDVDDGAELNLAGIFRVQLGGGIRFYF
;
A
#
# COMPACT_ATOMS: atom_id res chain seq x y z
N ALA A 1 -7.51 19.99 5.21
CA ALA A 1 -7.62 18.76 4.40
C ALA A 1 -6.38 18.61 3.52
N GLY A 2 -6.22 17.47 2.85
CA GLY A 2 -5.10 17.28 1.94
C GLY A 2 -5.29 16.12 0.98
N TYR A 3 -4.69 16.23 -0.20
CA TYR A 3 -4.56 15.16 -1.18
C TYR A 3 -3.13 14.62 -1.15
N THR A 4 -3.00 13.32 -1.38
CA THR A 4 -1.73 12.60 -1.41
C THR A 4 -1.58 11.91 -2.75
N ALA A 5 -0.39 12.02 -3.38
CA ALA A 5 0.03 11.19 -4.49
C ALA A 5 1.46 10.72 -4.24
N ILE A 6 1.67 9.41 -4.22
CA ILE A 6 2.96 8.77 -3.94
C ILE A 6 3.25 7.73 -5.02
N LEU A 7 4.47 7.74 -5.55
CA LEU A 7 5.03 6.66 -6.36
C LEU A 7 6.04 5.90 -5.51
N SER A 8 5.88 4.60 -5.41
CA SER A 8 6.68 3.75 -4.53
C SER A 8 7.24 2.56 -5.28
N THR A 9 8.42 2.10 -4.87
CA THR A 9 8.86 0.73 -5.11
C THR A 9 8.28 -0.15 -4.03
N ILE A 10 7.72 -1.31 -4.42
CA ILE A 10 7.15 -2.28 -3.49
C ILE A 10 7.93 -3.57 -3.54
N TYR A 11 8.07 -4.19 -2.37
CA TYR A 11 8.64 -5.52 -2.20
C TYR A 11 7.54 -6.43 -1.64
N LEU A 12 7.14 -7.41 -2.43
CA LEU A 12 6.06 -8.33 -2.09
C LEU A 12 6.62 -9.69 -1.68
N ARG A 13 6.17 -10.19 -0.54
CA ARG A 13 6.40 -11.56 -0.06
C ARG A 13 5.07 -12.28 0.04
N GLU A 14 4.92 -13.35 -0.72
CA GLU A 14 3.84 -14.33 -0.56
C GLU A 14 4.27 -15.37 0.46
N SER A 15 3.39 -15.73 1.39
CA SER A 15 3.68 -16.73 2.45
C SER A 15 4.10 -18.09 1.89
N SER A 16 3.58 -18.45 0.72
CA SER A 16 3.81 -19.75 0.07
C SER A 16 5.11 -19.86 -0.71
N SER A 17 5.77 -18.76 -1.10
CA SER A 17 6.88 -18.82 -2.06
C SER A 17 8.24 -18.38 -1.51
N GLY A 18 8.28 -17.70 -0.36
CA GLY A 18 9.53 -17.21 0.24
C GLY A 18 10.35 -16.21 -0.59
N SER A 19 9.96 -15.95 -1.84
CA SER A 19 10.65 -15.02 -2.74
C SER A 19 10.14 -13.61 -2.60
N LEU A 20 11.06 -12.65 -2.55
CA LEU A 20 10.78 -11.22 -2.66
C LEU A 20 10.67 -10.85 -4.15
N ASN A 21 9.54 -10.27 -4.53
CA ASN A 21 9.33 -9.74 -5.88
C ASN A 21 9.23 -8.22 -5.79
N GLU A 22 9.97 -7.54 -6.66
CA GLU A 22 9.99 -6.08 -6.76
C GLU A 22 8.94 -5.59 -7.76
N GLY A 23 8.33 -4.44 -7.47
CA GLY A 23 7.33 -3.83 -8.33
C GLY A 23 7.15 -2.33 -8.08
N LEU A 24 6.23 -1.74 -8.81
CA LEU A 24 5.85 -0.34 -8.70
C LEU A 24 4.45 -0.21 -8.10
N GLU A 25 4.24 0.84 -7.34
CA GLU A 25 2.96 1.18 -6.74
C GLU A 25 2.66 2.66 -6.89
N ILE A 26 1.40 2.95 -7.13
CA ILE A 26 0.85 4.30 -7.07
C ILE A 26 -0.13 4.34 -5.89
N THR A 27 0.06 5.29 -4.99
CA THR A 27 -0.84 5.55 -3.88
C THR A 27 -1.47 6.93 -4.05
N ALA A 28 -2.78 6.99 -3.92
CA ALA A 28 -3.56 8.22 -3.90
C ALA A 28 -4.44 8.25 -2.65
N GLY A 29 -4.61 9.41 -2.03
CA GLY A 29 -5.42 9.52 -0.83
C GLY A 29 -5.96 10.92 -0.61
N TYR A 30 -7.03 10.97 0.17
CA TYR A 30 -7.60 12.21 0.69
C TYR A 30 -7.77 12.08 2.20
N ASN A 31 -7.36 13.11 2.95
CA ASN A 31 -7.50 13.11 4.39
C ASN A 31 -7.93 14.49 4.92
N TRP A 32 -8.62 14.46 6.03
CA TRP A 32 -8.95 15.62 6.83
C TRP A 32 -8.29 15.48 8.19
N THR A 33 -7.59 16.51 8.63
CA THR A 33 -6.91 16.54 9.93
C THR A 33 -7.33 17.75 10.73
N SER A 34 -7.53 17.57 12.02
CA SER A 34 -7.81 18.63 12.99
C SER A 34 -6.59 19.53 13.19
N ARG A 35 -6.77 20.63 13.91
CA ARG A 35 -5.65 21.51 14.32
C ARG A 35 -4.64 20.80 15.21
N ARG A 36 -5.05 19.74 15.92
CA ARG A 36 -4.16 18.90 16.75
C ARG A 36 -3.34 17.89 15.93
N GLY A 37 -3.51 17.85 14.63
CA GLY A 37 -2.82 16.93 13.74
C GLY A 37 -3.42 15.54 13.62
N LEU A 38 -4.50 15.24 14.33
CA LEU A 38 -5.22 13.96 14.23
C LEU A 38 -6.35 14.07 13.22
N GLY A 39 -6.55 13.02 12.44
CA GLY A 39 -7.55 13.02 11.40
C GLY A 39 -7.88 11.65 10.84
N VAL A 40 -8.74 11.68 9.84
CA VAL A 40 -9.20 10.50 9.12
C VAL A 40 -9.10 10.75 7.62
N GLY A 41 -9.00 9.68 6.86
CA GLY A 41 -8.90 9.76 5.42
C GLY A 41 -9.36 8.50 4.72
N VAL A 42 -9.14 8.51 3.42
CA VAL A 42 -9.29 7.34 2.56
C VAL A 42 -8.03 7.26 1.71
N VAL A 43 -7.50 6.06 1.57
CA VAL A 43 -6.33 5.78 0.74
C VAL A 43 -6.67 4.68 -0.27
N TYR A 44 -6.18 4.83 -1.47
CA TYR A 44 -6.15 3.80 -2.50
C TYR A 44 -4.69 3.56 -2.90
N SER A 45 -4.31 2.30 -3.06
CA SER A 45 -3.04 1.91 -3.65
C SER A 45 -3.21 0.87 -4.73
N GLY A 46 -2.48 1.04 -5.83
CA GLY A 46 -2.41 0.10 -6.94
C GLY A 46 -0.98 -0.32 -7.19
N GLY A 47 -0.66 -1.58 -6.93
CA GLY A 47 0.67 -2.17 -7.13
C GLY A 47 0.72 -3.08 -8.34
N PHE A 48 1.83 -3.02 -9.08
CA PHE A 48 2.10 -3.87 -10.23
C PHE A 48 3.50 -4.49 -10.11
N ILE A 49 3.53 -5.81 -10.24
CA ILE A 49 4.75 -6.61 -10.13
C ILE A 49 4.82 -7.51 -11.36
N SER A 50 5.96 -7.51 -12.04
CA SER A 50 6.28 -8.44 -13.12
C SER A 50 7.53 -9.20 -12.77
N ALA A 51 7.48 -10.53 -12.82
CA ALA A 51 8.60 -11.39 -12.57
C ALA A 51 8.71 -12.46 -13.68
N ARG A 52 9.92 -12.73 -14.14
CA ARG A 52 10.17 -13.79 -15.14
C ARG A 52 10.76 -14.99 -14.42
N ARG A 53 10.10 -16.14 -14.52
CA ARG A 53 10.58 -17.39 -13.93
C ARG A 53 10.39 -18.55 -14.92
N GLY A 54 11.49 -19.27 -15.24
CA GLY A 54 11.43 -20.44 -16.13
C GLY A 54 10.94 -20.14 -17.56
N GLY A 55 11.20 -18.94 -18.10
CA GLY A 55 10.76 -18.54 -19.44
C GLY A 55 9.33 -17.99 -19.51
N PHE A 56 8.55 -18.08 -18.44
CA PHE A 56 7.19 -17.54 -18.37
C PHE A 56 7.15 -16.22 -17.60
N GLU A 57 6.36 -15.28 -18.10
CA GLU A 57 6.08 -14.02 -17.41
C GLU A 57 4.94 -14.24 -16.39
N ARG A 58 5.20 -13.86 -15.14
CA ARG A 58 4.25 -13.85 -14.06
C ARG A 58 3.96 -12.41 -13.71
N THR A 59 2.71 -12.01 -13.80
CA THR A 59 2.25 -10.68 -13.41
C THR A 59 1.41 -10.77 -12.15
N SER A 60 1.59 -9.82 -11.26
CA SER A 60 0.77 -9.68 -10.04
C SER A 60 0.32 -8.23 -9.92
N ARG A 61 -0.96 -8.02 -9.66
CA ARG A 61 -1.56 -6.71 -9.41
C ARG A 61 -2.24 -6.73 -8.05
N ILE A 62 -2.04 -5.68 -7.28
CA ILE A 62 -2.71 -5.51 -6.00
C ILE A 62 -3.44 -4.18 -6.03
N HIS A 63 -4.72 -4.21 -5.71
CA HIS A 63 -5.53 -3.03 -5.48
C HIS A 63 -5.96 -3.04 -4.03
N TYR A 64 -5.84 -1.91 -3.36
CA TYR A 64 -6.23 -1.78 -1.96
C TYR A 64 -6.90 -0.45 -1.74
N ILE A 65 -7.99 -0.45 -0.99
CA ILE A 65 -8.71 0.74 -0.56
C ILE A 65 -9.05 0.61 0.92
N ALA A 66 -8.79 1.68 1.67
CA ALA A 66 -9.06 1.69 3.11
C ALA A 66 -9.43 3.08 3.61
N PRO A 67 -10.34 3.17 4.59
CA PRO A 67 -10.31 4.27 5.53
C PRO A 67 -9.01 4.22 6.32
N GLU A 68 -8.45 5.37 6.61
CA GLU A 68 -7.22 5.50 7.39
C GLU A 68 -7.38 6.51 8.53
N PHE A 69 -6.71 6.22 9.63
CA PHE A 69 -6.42 7.19 10.67
C PHE A 69 -5.08 7.86 10.37
N VAL A 70 -5.00 9.16 10.59
CA VAL A 70 -3.83 9.97 10.26
C VAL A 70 -3.40 10.78 11.49
N ALA A 71 -2.13 10.66 11.84
CA ALA A 71 -1.48 11.55 12.80
C ALA A 71 -0.43 12.38 12.06
N ARG A 72 -0.41 13.69 12.32
CA ARG A 72 0.48 14.63 11.66
C ARG A 72 1.11 15.57 12.68
N GLN A 73 2.45 15.65 12.64
CA GLN A 73 3.23 16.51 13.52
C GLN A 73 4.16 17.42 12.71
N ARG A 74 4.09 18.71 12.97
CA ARG A 74 5.03 19.68 12.37
C ARG A 74 6.23 19.85 13.29
N VAL A 75 7.42 19.75 12.70
CA VAL A 75 8.70 19.97 13.40
C VAL A 75 9.43 21.13 12.72
N GLY A 76 9.59 22.21 13.46
CA GLY A 76 10.11 23.45 12.92
C GLY A 76 9.19 24.11 11.89
N ARG A 77 9.78 24.85 10.94
CA ARG A 77 9.02 25.62 9.95
C ARG A 77 8.66 24.83 8.69
N ARG A 78 9.46 23.81 8.32
CA ARG A 78 9.40 23.18 7.01
C ARG A 78 9.20 21.66 7.05
N TRP A 79 9.37 21.00 8.18
CA TRP A 79 9.23 19.57 8.29
C TRP A 79 7.86 19.18 8.83
N LEU A 80 7.25 18.20 8.18
CA LEU A 80 6.02 17.59 8.57
C LEU A 80 6.20 16.07 8.60
N PHE A 81 5.96 15.47 9.74
CA PHE A 81 5.91 14.01 9.90
C PHE A 81 4.47 13.57 9.89
N ARG A 82 4.22 12.46 9.23
CA ARG A 82 2.89 11.88 9.13
C ARG A 82 2.97 10.39 9.34
N GLU A 83 2.07 9.90 10.17
CA GLU A 83 1.79 8.48 10.36
C GLU A 83 0.37 8.22 9.89
N SER A 84 0.11 7.08 9.28
CA SER A 84 -1.24 6.63 8.97
C SER A 84 -1.34 5.13 9.08
N ALA A 85 -2.50 4.69 9.56
CA ALA A 85 -2.85 3.29 9.67
C ALA A 85 -4.32 3.10 9.30
N GLY A 86 -4.65 1.95 8.73
CA GLY A 86 -6.02 1.65 8.35
C GLY A 86 -6.25 0.19 8.07
N ILE A 87 -7.54 -0.15 8.04
CA ILE A 87 -8.03 -1.48 7.69
C ILE A 87 -8.96 -1.33 6.51
N GLY A 88 -8.78 -2.14 5.48
CA GLY A 88 -9.55 -2.02 4.25
C GLY A 88 -9.68 -3.31 3.47
N TYR A 89 -10.09 -3.16 2.23
CA TYR A 89 -10.27 -4.26 1.30
C TYR A 89 -9.17 -4.23 0.24
N GLY A 90 -8.57 -5.39 0.01
CA GLY A 90 -7.59 -5.59 -1.05
C GLY A 90 -8.03 -6.65 -2.04
N ARG A 91 -7.64 -6.46 -3.28
CA ARG A 91 -7.81 -7.45 -4.36
C ARG A 91 -6.46 -7.76 -4.96
N TYR A 92 -6.11 -9.02 -4.95
CA TYR A 92 -4.91 -9.57 -5.57
C TYR A 92 -5.29 -10.28 -6.87
N ILE A 93 -4.62 -9.92 -7.95
CA ILE A 93 -4.83 -10.48 -9.28
C ILE A 93 -3.48 -11.04 -9.75
N ARG A 94 -3.46 -12.31 -10.10
CA ARG A 94 -2.27 -13.02 -10.58
C ARG A 94 -2.49 -13.54 -11.99
N GLY A 95 -1.58 -13.23 -12.88
CA GLY A 95 -1.51 -13.79 -14.24
C GLY A 95 -0.31 -14.72 -14.38
N TYR A 96 -0.54 -15.89 -14.96
CA TYR A 96 0.51 -16.87 -15.29
C TYR A 96 0.14 -17.65 -16.55
N ALA A 97 1.01 -17.68 -17.56
CA ALA A 97 0.81 -18.45 -18.78
C ALA A 97 -0.56 -18.27 -19.47
N GLY A 98 -1.07 -17.01 -19.48
CA GLY A 98 -2.38 -16.69 -20.09
C GLY A 98 -3.59 -16.94 -19.19
N LEU A 99 -3.43 -17.56 -18.03
CA LEU A 99 -4.47 -17.72 -17.03
C LEU A 99 -4.44 -16.56 -16.04
N THR A 100 -5.61 -16.10 -15.60
CA THR A 100 -5.74 -15.03 -14.62
C THR A 100 -6.64 -15.47 -13.48
N GLY A 101 -6.12 -15.40 -12.27
CA GLY A 101 -6.86 -15.63 -11.03
C GLY A 101 -6.97 -14.34 -10.23
N SER A 102 -8.06 -14.11 -9.52
CA SER A 102 -8.19 -12.97 -8.62
C SER A 102 -8.82 -13.36 -7.29
N ARG A 103 -8.40 -12.69 -6.22
CA ARG A 103 -8.88 -12.88 -4.86
C ARG A 103 -8.99 -11.56 -4.15
N GLY A 104 -9.93 -11.50 -3.24
CA GLY A 104 -10.13 -10.37 -2.37
C GLY A 104 -9.98 -10.78 -0.90
N GLY A 105 -9.66 -9.82 -0.07
CA GLY A 105 -9.53 -10.05 1.36
C GLY A 105 -9.40 -8.77 2.15
N VAL A 106 -9.35 -8.92 3.46
CA VAL A 106 -9.13 -7.81 4.38
C VAL A 106 -7.64 -7.52 4.47
N GLY A 107 -7.27 -6.25 4.47
CA GLY A 107 -5.89 -5.81 4.65
C GLY A 107 -5.77 -4.75 5.72
N ILE A 108 -4.62 -4.74 6.36
CA ILE A 108 -4.19 -3.66 7.24
C ILE A 108 -2.97 -2.99 6.63
N HIS A 109 -2.87 -1.68 6.80
CA HIS A 109 -1.68 -0.94 6.38
C HIS A 109 -1.23 0.04 7.46
N GLU A 110 0.04 0.32 7.43
CA GLU A 110 0.68 1.37 8.22
C GLU A 110 1.72 2.07 7.36
N SER A 111 1.85 3.38 7.50
CA SER A 111 2.90 4.15 6.83
C SER A 111 3.38 5.33 7.64
N VAL A 112 4.66 5.64 7.49
CA VAL A 112 5.33 6.81 8.07
C VAL A 112 5.93 7.62 6.93
N SER A 113 5.77 8.94 7.00
CA SER A 113 6.30 9.86 6.00
C SER A 113 7.01 11.03 6.66
N ALA A 114 8.08 11.47 6.03
CA ALA A 114 8.75 12.74 6.33
C ALA A 114 8.63 13.65 5.11
N GLU A 115 8.09 14.86 5.30
CA GLU A 115 7.77 15.80 4.25
C GLU A 115 8.47 17.12 4.46
N PHE A 116 9.02 17.64 3.40
CA PHE A 116 9.56 19.00 3.36
C PHE A 116 8.55 19.93 2.70
N MET A 117 8.07 20.92 3.44
CA MET A 117 7.08 21.88 2.97
C MET A 117 7.74 22.93 2.07
N LEU A 118 7.48 22.86 0.78
CA LEU A 118 7.93 23.85 -0.22
C LEU A 118 7.18 25.16 -0.04
N THR A 119 5.88 25.04 0.19
CA THR A 119 4.97 26.15 0.49
C THR A 119 4.09 25.77 1.69
N ARG A 120 3.19 26.66 2.10
CA ARG A 120 2.20 26.35 3.16
C ARG A 120 1.19 25.25 2.76
N PHE A 121 1.05 25.00 1.46
CA PHE A 121 0.05 24.07 0.90
C PHE A 121 0.65 22.94 0.05
N LEU A 122 1.98 22.92 -0.15
CA LEU A 122 2.65 21.89 -0.95
C LEU A 122 3.84 21.32 -0.20
N GLY A 123 3.83 19.99 -0.01
CA GLY A 123 4.92 19.19 0.58
C GLY A 123 5.46 18.18 -0.42
N LEU A 124 6.78 17.98 -0.38
CA LEU A 124 7.49 16.86 -0.98
C LEU A 124 7.99 15.95 0.12
N GLY A 125 7.82 14.64 -0.02
CA GLY A 125 8.21 13.73 1.05
C GLY A 125 8.57 12.34 0.60
N VAL A 126 9.19 11.63 1.53
CA VAL A 126 9.46 10.20 1.45
C VAL A 126 8.50 9.46 2.38
N THR A 127 8.10 8.25 1.97
CA THR A 127 7.18 7.40 2.71
C THR A 127 7.75 5.99 2.78
N VAL A 128 7.69 5.41 3.97
CA VAL A 128 7.92 3.99 4.21
C VAL A 128 6.62 3.42 4.78
N GLY A 129 6.23 2.25 4.31
CA GLY A 129 5.02 1.61 4.82
C GLY A 129 5.04 0.11 4.66
N GLY A 130 4.11 -0.52 5.37
CA GLY A 130 3.83 -1.94 5.30
C GLY A 130 2.35 -2.18 5.08
N GLN A 131 2.04 -3.25 4.37
CA GLN A 131 0.68 -3.73 4.21
C GLN A 131 0.66 -5.25 4.35
N TRP A 132 -0.31 -5.72 5.08
CA TRP A 132 -0.62 -7.14 5.17
C TRP A 132 -2.04 -7.38 4.66
N LEU A 133 -2.16 -8.17 3.60
CA LEU A 133 -3.43 -8.55 3.00
C LEU A 133 -3.68 -10.03 3.29
N ILE A 134 -4.76 -10.30 4.00
CA ILE A 134 -5.24 -11.66 4.29
C ILE A 134 -6.20 -12.01 3.16
N VAL A 135 -5.78 -12.93 2.31
CA VAL A 135 -6.58 -13.44 1.20
C VAL A 135 -6.81 -14.93 1.40
N ASP A 136 -7.96 -15.38 0.96
CA ASP A 136 -8.26 -16.81 0.93
C ASP A 136 -7.31 -17.54 -0.04
N SER A 137 -6.67 -18.62 0.40
CA SER A 137 -5.78 -19.41 -0.46
C SER A 137 -6.62 -20.32 -1.34
N PRO A 138 -6.29 -20.43 -2.64
CA PRO A 138 -7.02 -21.29 -3.55
C PRO A 138 -6.42 -22.66 -3.76
N ASP A 139 -5.69 -23.17 -2.89
CA ASP A 139 -5.32 -24.57 -3.03
C ASP A 139 -6.59 -25.39 -2.90
N VAL A 140 -7.19 -25.60 -4.08
CA VAL A 140 -8.20 -26.61 -4.34
C VAL A 140 -7.44 -27.91 -4.31
N ASP A 141 -7.28 -28.51 -3.15
CA ASP A 141 -7.21 -29.93 -3.00
C ASP A 141 -7.64 -30.33 -1.59
N ASP A 142 -8.76 -31.05 -1.60
CA ASP A 142 -9.24 -31.99 -0.60
C ASP A 142 -9.08 -31.63 0.88
N GLY A 143 -10.15 -31.08 1.45
CA GLY A 143 -10.39 -31.07 2.89
C GLY A 143 -10.02 -29.77 3.61
N ALA A 144 -10.70 -28.71 3.25
CA ALA A 144 -11.11 -27.57 4.07
C ALA A 144 -10.35 -27.28 5.38
N GLU A 145 -9.08 -27.01 5.30
CA GLU A 145 -8.47 -26.09 6.24
C GLU A 145 -8.34 -24.73 5.55
N LEU A 146 -8.94 -23.70 6.14
CA LEU A 146 -8.78 -22.30 5.75
C LEU A 146 -7.31 -21.93 5.91
N ASN A 147 -6.49 -22.21 4.91
CA ASN A 147 -5.13 -21.72 4.82
C ASN A 147 -5.19 -20.23 4.46
N LEU A 148 -5.30 -19.39 5.47
CA LEU A 148 -5.19 -17.94 5.34
C LEU A 148 -3.77 -17.59 4.88
N ALA A 149 -3.58 -17.48 3.58
CA ALA A 149 -2.32 -17.01 3.02
C ALA A 149 -2.22 -15.49 3.17
N GLY A 150 -1.25 -15.02 3.93
CA GLY A 150 -0.94 -13.60 4.05
C GLY A 150 -0.03 -13.13 2.91
N ILE A 151 -0.39 -12.02 2.28
CA ILE A 151 0.49 -11.28 1.38
C ILE A 151 1.03 -10.09 2.14
N PHE A 152 2.33 -10.11 2.42
CA PHE A 152 3.00 -9.00 3.06
C PHE A 152 3.73 -8.15 2.02
N ARG A 153 3.58 -6.85 2.13
CA ARG A 153 4.16 -5.86 1.23
C ARG A 153 4.83 -4.75 2.03
N VAL A 154 6.04 -4.40 1.64
CA VAL A 154 6.75 -3.19 2.10
C VAL A 154 6.84 -2.21 0.94
N GLN A 155 6.61 -0.95 1.22
CA GLN A 155 6.72 0.14 0.24
C GLN A 155 7.75 1.16 0.70
N LEU A 156 8.52 1.67 -0.28
CA LEU A 156 9.40 2.82 -0.11
C LEU A 156 9.18 3.74 -1.30
N GLY A 157 8.77 4.96 -1.05
CA GLY A 157 8.43 5.87 -2.13
C GLY A 157 8.60 7.34 -1.81
N GLY A 158 8.49 8.14 -2.85
CA GLY A 158 8.45 9.59 -2.80
C GLY A 158 7.15 10.12 -3.38
N GLY A 159 6.71 11.28 -2.90
CA GLY A 159 5.46 11.83 -3.38
C GLY A 159 5.24 13.28 -3.02
N ILE A 160 4.13 13.78 -3.52
CA ILE A 160 3.67 15.15 -3.29
C ILE A 160 2.36 15.11 -2.52
N ARG A 161 2.20 16.11 -1.65
CA ARG A 161 0.95 16.32 -0.91
C ARG A 161 0.51 17.77 -0.99
N PHE A 162 -0.78 17.95 -1.21
CA PHE A 162 -1.42 19.25 -1.20
C PHE A 162 -2.27 19.40 0.05
N TYR A 163 -2.16 20.56 0.72
CA TYR A 163 -2.87 20.91 1.95
C TYR A 163 -3.73 22.14 1.75
N PHE A 164 -4.92 22.18 2.36
CA PHE A 164 -5.82 23.36 2.38
C PHE A 164 -6.44 23.58 3.75
#